data_9635077e80aff9912e686a683b0d3703
#
_entry.id   9635077e80aff9912e686a683b0d3703
#
_cell.length_a   1.000
_cell.length_b   1.000
_cell.length_c   1.000
_cell.angle_alpha   90.00
_cell.angle_beta   90.00
_cell.angle_gamma   90.00
#
_symmetry.space_group_name_H-M   'P 1'
#
loop_
_entity.id
_entity.type
_entity.pdbx_description
1 polymer ?
#
loop_
_entity_poly.entity_id
_entity_poly.type
_entity_poly.pdbx_seq_one_letter_code
_entity_poly.pdbx_strand_id
1 'polypeptide(L)'
;MPFPDAAAAETAFYTAFRELDLAKMKAAWLDSSTTSCIHPGGGLLQGTDAVLASWAGMFENSQVPRVEHRLIQASADEHLAVHTVEEKVSSGSGQRSALVLATNVYRCVEGRWYMLAHHASLPLVEPKQEQPPSALH
;
A
#
# COMPACT_ATOMS: atom_id res chain seq x y z
N MET A 1 -10.31 3.29 -16.31
CA MET A 1 -9.82 2.23 -17.19
C MET A 1 -9.53 0.99 -16.38
N PRO A 2 -9.85 -0.14 -16.87
CA PRO A 2 -9.50 -1.37 -16.19
C PRO A 2 -7.99 -1.55 -16.20
N PHE A 3 -7.47 -2.12 -15.13
CA PHE A 3 -6.06 -2.44 -15.06
C PHE A 3 -5.88 -3.86 -15.59
N PRO A 4 -5.04 -4.05 -16.62
CA PRO A 4 -4.95 -5.35 -17.31
C PRO A 4 -4.21 -6.41 -16.49
N ASP A 5 -3.44 -6.01 -15.48
CA ASP A 5 -2.72 -6.94 -14.62
C ASP A 5 -2.49 -6.31 -13.26
N ALA A 6 -1.97 -7.12 -12.34
CA ALA A 6 -1.71 -6.65 -10.98
C ALA A 6 -0.66 -5.55 -10.95
N ALA A 7 0.32 -5.61 -11.83
CA ALA A 7 1.36 -4.57 -11.88
C ALA A 7 0.76 -3.21 -12.24
N ALA A 8 -0.18 -3.18 -13.18
CA ALA A 8 -0.88 -1.94 -13.53
C ALA A 8 -1.74 -1.42 -12.38
N ALA A 9 -2.41 -2.32 -11.66
CA ALA A 9 -3.19 -1.95 -10.48
C ALA A 9 -2.27 -1.37 -9.38
N GLU A 10 -1.10 -1.94 -9.19
CA GLU A 10 -0.14 -1.43 -8.22
C GLU A 10 0.36 -0.05 -8.60
N THR A 11 0.70 0.15 -9.87
CA THR A 11 1.10 1.46 -10.35
C THR A 11 0.01 2.50 -10.13
N ALA A 12 -1.24 2.13 -10.39
CA ALA A 12 -2.37 3.03 -10.17
C ALA A 12 -2.53 3.41 -8.70
N PHE A 13 -2.38 2.45 -7.80
CA PHE A 13 -2.47 2.69 -6.37
C PHE A 13 -1.39 3.67 -5.91
N TYR A 14 -0.13 3.42 -6.27
CA TYR A 14 0.96 4.28 -5.82
C TYR A 14 0.96 5.65 -6.50
N THR A 15 0.47 5.73 -7.73
CA THR A 15 0.27 7.02 -8.39
C THR A 15 -0.76 7.87 -7.63
N ALA A 16 -1.89 7.27 -7.27
CA ALA A 16 -2.90 7.94 -6.47
C ALA A 16 -2.35 8.43 -5.12
N PHE A 17 -1.54 7.59 -4.49
CA PHE A 17 -0.92 7.91 -3.21
C PHE A 17 0.02 9.11 -3.37
N ARG A 18 0.89 9.09 -4.38
CA ARG A 18 1.84 10.19 -4.62
C ARG A 18 1.15 11.50 -4.96
N GLU A 19 0.04 11.41 -5.69
CA GLU A 19 -0.68 12.60 -6.13
C GLU A 19 -1.73 13.08 -5.14
N LEU A 20 -1.94 12.34 -4.05
CA LEU A 20 -3.01 12.63 -3.08
C LEU A 20 -4.36 12.75 -3.79
N ASP A 21 -4.61 11.88 -4.74
CA ASP A 21 -5.78 11.92 -5.62
C ASP A 21 -6.78 10.85 -5.19
N LEU A 22 -7.83 11.27 -4.50
CA LEU A 22 -8.81 10.33 -3.98
C LEU A 22 -9.60 9.63 -5.09
N ALA A 23 -9.89 10.32 -6.19
CA ALA A 23 -10.60 9.70 -7.29
C ALA A 23 -9.79 8.56 -7.91
N LYS A 24 -8.49 8.78 -8.09
CA LYS A 24 -7.60 7.72 -8.57
C LYS A 24 -7.46 6.60 -7.56
N MET A 25 -7.42 6.93 -6.28
CA MET A 25 -7.35 5.92 -5.22
C MET A 25 -8.61 5.05 -5.25
N LYS A 26 -9.78 5.67 -5.38
CA LYS A 26 -11.03 4.93 -5.49
C LYS A 26 -11.04 3.99 -6.70
N ALA A 27 -10.51 4.44 -7.83
CA ALA A 27 -10.46 3.63 -9.04
C ALA A 27 -9.52 2.41 -8.88
N ALA A 28 -8.50 2.51 -8.04
CA ALA A 28 -7.54 1.44 -7.84
C ALA A 28 -8.05 0.32 -6.93
N TRP A 29 -9.03 0.60 -6.07
CA TRP A 29 -9.55 -0.38 -5.12
C TRP A 29 -10.76 -1.12 -5.66
N LEU A 30 -10.86 -2.39 -5.30
CA LEU A 30 -12.08 -3.15 -5.54
C LEU A 30 -13.21 -2.54 -4.70
N ASP A 31 -14.38 -2.44 -5.28
CA ASP A 31 -15.57 -2.00 -4.53
C ASP A 31 -16.22 -3.22 -3.91
N SER A 32 -15.92 -3.45 -2.63
CA SER A 32 -16.34 -4.67 -1.95
C SER A 32 -16.28 -4.49 -0.45
N SER A 33 -17.16 -5.19 0.26
CA SER A 33 -17.10 -5.26 1.72
C SER A 33 -15.90 -6.09 2.21
N THR A 34 -15.22 -6.80 1.30
CA THR A 34 -14.11 -7.67 1.66
C THR A 34 -12.74 -7.01 1.50
N THR A 35 -12.69 -5.74 1.10
CA THR A 35 -11.42 -5.03 1.08
C THR A 35 -10.94 -4.75 2.49
N SER A 36 -9.63 -4.63 2.66
CA SER A 36 -9.06 -4.28 3.95
C SER A 36 -7.82 -3.42 3.78
N CYS A 37 -7.55 -2.63 4.81
CA CYS A 37 -6.39 -1.77 4.81
C CYS A 37 -5.89 -1.59 6.24
N ILE A 38 -4.57 -1.64 6.40
CA ILE A 38 -3.90 -1.29 7.64
C ILE A 38 -2.80 -0.32 7.26
N HIS A 39 -2.89 0.91 7.77
CA HIS A 39 -1.81 1.88 7.64
C HIS A 39 -0.76 1.62 8.71
N PRO A 40 0.50 2.00 8.50
CA PRO A 40 1.53 1.76 9.51
C PRO A 40 1.12 2.33 10.87
N GLY A 41 1.14 1.47 11.88
CA GLY A 41 0.72 1.85 13.24
C GLY A 41 -0.77 1.94 13.46
N GLY A 42 -1.57 1.67 12.44
CA GLY A 42 -3.02 1.78 12.52
C GLY A 42 -3.72 0.47 12.75
N GLY A 43 -5.03 0.54 12.93
CA GLY A 43 -5.87 -0.62 13.07
C GLY A 43 -6.41 -1.13 11.74
N LEU A 44 -7.17 -2.19 11.80
CA LEU A 44 -7.77 -2.80 10.63
C LEU A 44 -8.99 -2.00 10.17
N LEU A 45 -8.99 -1.64 8.89
CA LEU A 45 -10.12 -1.02 8.22
C LEU A 45 -10.71 -2.03 7.25
N GLN A 46 -12.02 -2.18 7.26
CA GLN A 46 -12.70 -3.18 6.44
C GLN A 46 -13.78 -2.53 5.58
N GLY A 47 -13.81 -2.92 4.31
CA GLY A 47 -14.77 -2.43 3.34
C GLY A 47 -14.30 -1.16 2.65
N THR A 48 -14.70 -1.02 1.40
CA THR A 48 -14.19 0.05 0.55
C THR A 48 -14.51 1.44 1.09
N ASP A 49 -15.70 1.63 1.68
CA ASP A 49 -16.06 2.95 2.21
C ASP A 49 -15.14 3.36 3.35
N ALA A 50 -14.87 2.47 4.30
CA ALA A 50 -13.97 2.76 5.41
C ALA A 50 -12.54 2.98 4.92
N VAL A 51 -12.10 2.16 3.98
CA VAL A 51 -10.76 2.26 3.42
C VAL A 51 -10.58 3.61 2.73
N LEU A 52 -11.52 3.99 1.87
CA LEU A 52 -11.41 5.27 1.15
C LEU A 52 -11.55 6.47 2.08
N ALA A 53 -12.37 6.37 3.13
CA ALA A 53 -12.46 7.44 4.12
C ALA A 53 -11.12 7.67 4.81
N SER A 54 -10.38 6.61 5.10
CA SER A 54 -9.05 6.73 5.71
C SER A 54 -8.06 7.41 4.78
N TRP A 55 -8.08 7.07 3.49
CA TRP A 55 -7.21 7.72 2.50
C TRP A 55 -7.57 9.18 2.34
N ALA A 56 -8.87 9.50 2.31
CA ALA A 56 -9.32 10.88 2.24
C ALA A 56 -8.79 11.71 3.40
N GLY A 57 -8.88 11.16 4.62
CA GLY A 57 -8.36 11.86 5.80
C GLY A 57 -6.85 12.08 5.73
N MET A 58 -6.11 11.09 5.26
CA MET A 58 -4.67 11.22 5.09
C MET A 58 -4.32 12.29 4.06
N PHE A 59 -5.04 12.32 2.95
CA PHE A 59 -4.76 13.26 1.87
C PHE A 59 -5.05 14.70 2.28
N GLU A 60 -6.07 14.90 3.10
CA GLU A 60 -6.40 16.23 3.60
C GLU A 60 -5.37 16.78 4.58
N ASN A 61 -4.77 15.89 5.36
CA ASN A 61 -3.89 16.27 6.45
C ASN A 61 -2.41 16.22 6.09
N SER A 62 -2.09 15.72 4.91
CA SER A 62 -0.70 15.51 4.52
C SER A 62 -0.19 16.63 3.66
N GLN A 63 1.02 17.05 3.93
CA GLN A 63 1.81 17.72 2.92
C GLN A 63 2.18 16.68 1.88
N VAL A 64 2.47 17.12 0.67
CA VAL A 64 2.76 16.20 -0.43
C VAL A 64 3.90 15.28 -0.03
N PRO A 65 3.64 13.99 0.21
CA PRO A 65 4.70 13.07 0.57
C PRO A 65 5.46 12.62 -0.68
N ARG A 66 6.67 12.17 -0.47
CA ARG A 66 7.36 11.41 -1.49
C ARG A 66 7.23 9.95 -1.14
N VAL A 67 6.66 9.19 -2.04
CA VAL A 67 6.51 7.76 -1.88
C VAL A 67 7.20 7.09 -3.05
N GLU A 68 8.22 6.31 -2.74
CA GLU A 68 8.87 5.46 -3.73
C GLU A 68 8.59 4.02 -3.34
N HIS A 69 8.19 3.21 -4.29
CA HIS A 69 7.90 1.81 -3.98
C HIS A 69 8.74 0.88 -4.85
N ARG A 70 9.07 -0.25 -4.28
CA ARG A 70 9.86 -1.27 -4.94
C ARG A 70 9.24 -2.63 -4.69
N LEU A 71 8.91 -3.33 -5.75
CA LEU A 71 8.39 -4.68 -5.64
C LEU A 71 9.51 -5.63 -5.22
N ILE A 72 9.31 -6.32 -4.10
CA ILE A 72 10.28 -7.27 -3.58
C ILE A 72 9.96 -8.68 -4.08
N GLN A 73 8.68 -9.05 -4.04
CA GLN A 73 8.27 -10.39 -4.39
C GLN A 73 6.83 -10.36 -4.87
N ALA A 74 6.52 -11.16 -5.87
CA ALA A 74 5.18 -11.31 -6.39
C ALA A 74 4.85 -12.77 -6.55
N SER A 75 3.63 -13.13 -6.21
CA SER A 75 3.06 -14.44 -6.42
C SER A 75 1.64 -14.27 -6.92
N ALA A 76 1.29 -14.98 -7.97
CA ALA A 76 -0.02 -14.75 -8.59
C ALA A 76 -0.55 -15.99 -9.27
N ASP A 77 -1.88 -16.07 -9.30
CA ASP A 77 -2.57 -16.96 -10.21
C ASP A 77 -3.53 -16.12 -11.07
N GLU A 78 -4.50 -16.77 -11.72
CA GLU A 78 -5.41 -16.09 -12.64
C GLU A 78 -6.31 -15.06 -11.98
N HIS A 79 -6.53 -15.17 -10.67
CA HIS A 79 -7.53 -14.39 -9.97
C HIS A 79 -6.98 -13.55 -8.84
N LEU A 80 -5.82 -13.90 -8.34
CA LEU A 80 -5.27 -13.26 -7.14
C LEU A 80 -3.77 -13.08 -7.31
N ALA A 81 -3.28 -11.94 -6.87
CA ALA A 81 -1.86 -11.65 -6.82
C ALA A 81 -1.51 -11.10 -5.43
N VAL A 82 -0.39 -11.55 -4.91
CA VAL A 82 0.14 -11.07 -3.62
C VAL A 82 1.52 -10.47 -3.88
N HIS A 83 1.67 -9.20 -3.57
CA HIS A 83 2.92 -8.49 -3.74
C HIS A 83 3.46 -8.07 -2.39
N THR A 84 4.75 -8.31 -2.16
CA THR A 84 5.46 -7.70 -1.06
C THR A 84 6.21 -6.51 -1.61
N VAL A 85 5.98 -5.34 -1.01
CA VAL A 85 6.48 -4.07 -1.53
C VAL A 85 7.18 -3.33 -0.42
N GLU A 86 8.29 -2.73 -0.75
CA GLU A 86 8.99 -1.82 0.14
C GLU A 86 8.62 -0.40 -0.28
N GLU A 87 8.16 0.40 0.69
CA GLU A 87 7.82 1.79 0.46
C GLU A 87 8.79 2.67 1.21
N LYS A 88 9.37 3.61 0.52
CA LYS A 88 10.14 4.66 1.16
C LYS A 88 9.28 5.91 1.17
N VAL A 89 8.83 6.30 2.34
CA VAL A 89 7.96 7.44 2.52
C VAL A 89 8.77 8.56 3.15
N SER A 90 8.85 9.69 2.47
CA SER A 90 9.62 10.83 2.94
C SER A 90 8.69 12.01 3.18
N SER A 91 9.05 12.87 4.15
CA SER A 91 8.32 14.11 4.35
C SER A 91 8.49 15.04 3.15
N GLY A 92 7.60 16.02 3.02
CA GLY A 92 7.67 16.98 1.93
C GLY A 92 8.99 17.75 1.86
N SER A 93 9.65 17.93 3.03
CA SER A 93 10.96 18.58 3.09
C SER A 93 12.10 17.63 2.77
N GLY A 94 11.84 16.33 2.71
CA GLY A 94 12.88 15.32 2.53
C GLY A 94 13.73 15.04 3.75
N GLN A 95 13.45 15.68 4.88
CA GLN A 95 14.28 15.55 6.08
C GLN A 95 13.98 14.29 6.87
N ARG A 96 12.78 13.75 6.72
CA ARG A 96 12.39 12.54 7.42
C ARG A 96 11.94 11.51 6.42
N SER A 97 12.36 10.30 6.62
CA SER A 97 11.89 9.18 5.81
C SER A 97 11.67 7.98 6.69
N ALA A 98 10.77 7.14 6.25
CA ALA A 98 10.47 5.88 6.89
C ALA A 98 10.46 4.79 5.85
N LEU A 99 10.96 3.64 6.23
CA LEU A 99 10.86 2.43 5.42
C LEU A 99 9.64 1.66 5.88
N VAL A 100 8.77 1.35 4.97
CA VAL A 100 7.52 0.64 5.24
C VAL A 100 7.53 -0.64 4.43
N LEU A 101 7.08 -1.72 5.03
CA LEU A 101 6.85 -2.96 4.32
C LEU A 101 5.36 -3.17 4.16
N ALA A 102 4.93 -3.44 2.94
CA ALA A 102 3.53 -3.63 2.64
C ALA A 102 3.30 -4.96 1.95
N THR A 103 2.20 -5.59 2.32
CA THR A 103 1.65 -6.70 1.57
C THR A 103 0.42 -6.19 0.83
N ASN A 104 0.48 -6.19 -0.48
CA ASN A 104 -0.60 -5.73 -1.34
C ASN A 104 -1.20 -6.92 -2.05
N VAL A 105 -2.51 -7.07 -1.93
CA VAL A 105 -3.24 -8.16 -2.57
C VAL A 105 -4.15 -7.56 -3.62
N TYR A 106 -4.11 -8.13 -4.80
CA TYR A 106 -4.92 -7.69 -5.93
C TYR A 106 -5.81 -8.82 -6.40
N ARG A 107 -7.00 -8.47 -6.85
CA ARG A 107 -7.96 -9.45 -7.34
C ARG A 107 -8.40 -9.10 -8.75
N CYS A 108 -8.50 -10.12 -9.58
CA CYS A 108 -9.02 -9.99 -10.93
C CYS A 108 -10.52 -10.27 -10.92
N VAL A 109 -11.30 -9.31 -11.40
CA VAL A 109 -12.74 -9.45 -11.56
C VAL A 109 -13.08 -9.08 -13.00
N GLU A 110 -13.60 -10.03 -13.73
CA GLU A 110 -13.98 -9.81 -15.13
C GLU A 110 -12.84 -9.24 -15.97
N GLY A 111 -11.65 -9.80 -15.79
CA GLY A 111 -10.46 -9.39 -16.54
C GLY A 111 -9.81 -8.11 -16.08
N ARG A 112 -10.26 -7.52 -14.99
CA ARG A 112 -9.76 -6.28 -14.47
C ARG A 112 -9.18 -6.51 -13.07
N TRP A 113 -8.05 -5.89 -12.79
CA TRP A 113 -7.36 -6.07 -11.53
C TRP A 113 -7.54 -4.87 -10.62
N TYR A 114 -7.81 -5.13 -9.36
CA TYR A 114 -8.04 -4.10 -8.33
C TYR A 114 -7.34 -4.50 -7.06
N MET A 115 -6.98 -3.51 -6.25
CA MET A 115 -6.46 -3.78 -4.93
C MET A 115 -7.56 -4.32 -4.01
N LEU A 116 -7.29 -5.43 -3.38
CA LEU A 116 -8.18 -6.06 -2.41
C LEU A 116 -7.74 -5.76 -0.99
N ALA A 117 -6.43 -5.71 -0.75
CA ALA A 117 -5.89 -5.47 0.59
C ALA A 117 -4.55 -4.74 0.51
N HIS A 118 -4.35 -3.83 1.44
CA HIS A 118 -3.08 -3.15 1.62
C HIS A 118 -2.76 -3.16 3.11
N HIS A 119 -1.79 -3.95 3.50
CA HIS A 119 -1.38 -4.05 4.89
C HIS A 119 0.07 -3.59 5.00
N ALA A 120 0.26 -2.45 5.63
CA ALA A 120 1.56 -1.81 5.72
C ALA A 120 2.01 -1.71 7.17
N SER A 121 3.30 -1.90 7.37
CA SER A 121 3.86 -1.85 8.71
C SER A 121 5.25 -1.23 8.69
N LEU A 122 5.61 -0.66 9.83
CA LEU A 122 6.98 -0.23 10.06
C LEU A 122 7.75 -1.42 10.60
N PRO A 123 8.88 -1.77 9.97
CA PRO A 123 9.71 -2.84 10.51
C PRO A 123 10.20 -2.49 11.91
N LEU A 124 10.16 -3.46 12.80
CA LEU A 124 10.77 -3.30 14.12
C LEU A 124 12.26 -3.52 13.97
N VAL A 125 12.94 -2.50 13.52
CA VAL A 125 14.39 -2.51 13.38
C VAL A 125 14.94 -1.41 14.26
N GLU A 126 15.78 -1.77 15.19
CA GLU A 126 16.44 -0.76 16.02
C GLU A 126 17.58 -0.17 15.22
N PRO A 127 17.52 1.14 14.93
CA PRO A 127 18.61 1.76 14.20
C PRO A 127 19.86 1.69 15.04
N LYS A 128 20.99 1.39 14.41
CA LYS A 128 22.31 1.35 15.01
C LYS A 128 22.54 0.22 16.00
N GLN A 129 21.64 -0.70 16.15
CA GLN A 129 21.91 -1.86 16.97
C GLN A 129 22.45 -2.98 16.14
N GLU A 130 23.62 -3.41 16.50
CA GLU A 130 24.16 -4.62 15.93
C GLU A 130 23.73 -5.77 16.80
N GLN A 131 22.79 -6.52 16.31
CA GLN A 131 22.36 -7.72 17.01
C GLN A 131 22.90 -8.94 16.33
N PRO A 132 23.41 -9.90 17.08
CA PRO A 132 23.78 -11.18 16.50
C PRO A 132 22.54 -11.77 15.83
N PRO A 133 22.71 -12.42 14.68
CA PRO A 133 21.53 -13.01 13.99
C PRO A 133 20.72 -13.94 14.88
N SER A 134 21.37 -14.65 15.78
CA SER A 134 20.69 -15.57 16.68
C SER A 134 19.76 -14.86 17.67
N ALA A 135 19.96 -13.59 17.92
CA ALA A 135 19.11 -12.83 18.83
C ALA A 135 17.78 -12.44 18.21
N LEU A 136 17.62 -12.60 16.91
CA LEU A 136 16.41 -12.23 16.18
C LEU A 136 15.41 -13.37 16.09
N HIS A 137 15.74 -14.52 16.58
CA HIS A 137 14.89 -15.71 16.42
C HIS A 137 14.42 -16.29 17.72
#